data_9524b4a432d9cbc4daf4cf90f3ebfad7
#
_entry.id   9524b4a432d9cbc4daf4cf90f3ebfad7
#
_cell.length_a   1.000
_cell.length_b   1.000
_cell.length_c   1.000
_cell.angle_alpha   90.00
_cell.angle_beta   90.00
_cell.angle_gamma   90.00
#
_symmetry.space_group_name_H-M   'P 1'
#
loop_
_entity.id
_entity.type
_entity.pdbx_description
1 polymer ?
#
loop_
_entity_poly.entity_id
_entity_poly.type
_entity_poly.pdbx_seq_one_letter_code
_entity_poly.pdbx_strand_id
1 'polypeptide(L)'
;MNSSPNSERTRLARELHDGLAQELAAFGYRIDQIIGDENQTQQNRTSLRELRNSLSSIINHVRDEIYDLRTDSQKPLVEQLKDQTQNIFSGSEILVEVNGDASVDSAHKYELLRAIRELLLNSKRHANASKVIINLTDQLILISDDGNGGVISKESSYGITGVTERLTQIGAKIAMNSNPSGTTIEITLP
;
A
#
# COMPACT_ATOMS: atom_id res chain seq x y z
N MET A 1 17.82 -23.73 22.10
CA MET A 1 16.40 -23.32 22.06
C MET A 1 16.13 -22.82 20.65
N ASN A 2 15.47 -23.60 19.80
CA ASN A 2 15.08 -23.14 18.46
C ASN A 2 13.88 -22.21 18.63
N SER A 3 14.10 -20.92 18.45
CA SER A 3 13.00 -19.95 18.29
C SER A 3 12.15 -20.37 17.09
N SER A 4 10.82 -20.37 17.23
CA SER A 4 9.95 -20.70 16.10
C SER A 4 10.18 -19.68 14.96
N PRO A 5 10.05 -20.08 13.67
CA PRO A 5 10.21 -19.15 12.53
C PRO A 5 9.40 -17.85 12.65
N ASN A 6 8.23 -17.92 13.28
CA ASN A 6 7.36 -16.76 13.54
C ASN A 6 7.94 -15.80 14.60
N SER A 7 8.64 -16.30 15.62
CA SER A 7 9.25 -15.44 16.63
C SER A 7 10.44 -14.66 16.07
N GLU A 8 11.20 -15.27 15.17
CA GLU A 8 12.33 -14.63 14.49
C GLU A 8 11.85 -13.55 13.51
N ARG A 9 10.82 -13.82 12.72
CA ARG A 9 10.19 -12.83 11.84
C ARG A 9 9.67 -11.60 12.61
N THR A 10 8.98 -11.84 13.72
CA THR A 10 8.47 -10.75 14.57
C THR A 10 9.61 -9.94 15.22
N ARG A 11 10.72 -10.58 15.57
CA ARG A 11 11.91 -9.90 16.10
C ARG A 11 12.54 -9.02 15.03
N LEU A 12 12.79 -9.56 13.83
CA LEU A 12 13.35 -8.83 12.71
C LEU A 12 12.47 -7.63 12.31
N ALA A 13 11.14 -7.82 12.27
CA ALA A 13 10.21 -6.73 11.98
C ALA A 13 10.33 -5.58 13.00
N ARG A 14 10.55 -5.89 14.26
CA ARG A 14 10.72 -4.90 15.31
C ARG A 14 12.04 -4.15 15.18
N GLU A 15 13.14 -4.87 14.95
CA GLU A 15 14.47 -4.30 14.74
C GLU A 15 14.51 -3.38 13.50
N LEU A 16 13.89 -3.79 12.39
CA LEU A 16 13.77 -2.96 11.18
C LEU A 16 12.93 -1.70 11.42
N HIS A 17 11.84 -1.83 12.19
CA HIS A 17 11.00 -0.67 12.51
C HIS A 17 11.72 0.34 13.41
N ASP A 18 12.37 -0.15 14.48
CA ASP A 18 12.98 0.72 15.49
C ASP A 18 14.33 1.29 15.04
N GLY A 19 14.99 0.63 14.10
CA GLY A 19 16.24 1.11 13.50
C GLY A 19 16.01 1.82 12.16
N LEU A 20 15.90 1.05 11.10
CA LEU A 20 15.94 1.55 9.72
C LEU A 20 14.81 2.56 9.40
N ALA A 21 13.56 2.27 9.81
CA ALA A 21 12.45 3.16 9.48
C ALA A 21 12.57 4.52 10.20
N GLN A 22 13.09 4.53 11.41
CA GLN A 22 13.33 5.78 12.17
C GLN A 22 14.50 6.59 11.58
N GLU A 23 15.60 5.94 11.19
CA GLU A 23 16.72 6.60 10.53
C GLU A 23 16.32 7.23 9.20
N LEU A 24 15.57 6.51 8.37
CA LEU A 24 15.04 7.05 7.11
C LEU A 24 14.09 8.23 7.33
N ALA A 25 13.25 8.19 8.36
CA ALA A 25 12.36 9.30 8.70
C ALA A 25 13.16 10.54 9.16
N ALA A 26 14.19 10.34 9.98
CA ALA A 26 15.10 11.42 10.41
C ALA A 26 15.87 12.03 9.22
N PHE A 27 16.27 11.20 8.25
CA PHE A 27 16.91 11.67 7.02
C PHE A 27 15.94 12.52 6.17
N GLY A 28 14.67 12.09 6.06
CA GLY A 28 13.62 12.87 5.41
C GLY A 28 13.43 14.24 6.03
N TYR A 29 13.41 14.32 7.36
CA TYR A 29 13.31 15.58 8.08
C TYR A 29 14.49 16.53 7.79
N ARG A 30 15.72 16.00 7.68
CA ARG A 30 16.88 16.81 7.30
C ARG A 30 16.77 17.38 5.89
N ILE A 31 16.24 16.59 4.95
CA ILE A 31 16.00 17.09 3.58
C ILE A 31 14.95 18.22 3.62
N ASP A 32 13.87 18.07 4.39
CA ASP A 32 12.84 19.09 4.53
C ASP A 32 13.40 20.39 5.11
N GLN A 33 14.32 20.32 6.09
CA GLN A 33 15.04 21.48 6.62
C GLN A 33 15.89 22.18 5.56
N ILE A 34 16.62 21.42 4.71
CA ILE A 34 17.44 22.00 3.64
C ILE A 34 16.55 22.67 2.58
N ILE A 35 15.40 22.06 2.23
CA ILE A 35 14.42 22.66 1.30
C ILE A 35 13.91 24.01 1.83
N GLY A 36 13.73 24.12 3.15
CA GLY A 36 13.24 25.33 3.84
C GLY A 36 14.29 26.44 3.98
N ASP A 37 15.56 26.17 3.75
CA ASP A 37 16.62 27.18 3.86
C ASP A 37 16.45 28.26 2.78
N GLU A 38 16.42 29.53 3.20
CA GLU A 38 16.23 30.68 2.32
C GLU A 38 17.36 30.86 1.29
N ASN A 39 18.57 30.36 1.61
CA ASN A 39 19.74 30.47 0.73
C ASN A 39 19.76 29.43 -0.42
N GLN A 40 18.79 28.51 -0.46
CA GLN A 40 18.71 27.51 -1.53
C GLN A 40 18.17 28.12 -2.83
N THR A 41 18.83 27.79 -3.95
CA THR A 41 18.35 28.14 -5.29
C THR A 41 17.08 27.35 -5.63
N GLN A 42 16.24 27.89 -6.52
CA GLN A 42 15.02 27.21 -6.96
C GLN A 42 15.34 25.84 -7.60
N GLN A 43 16.42 25.73 -8.33
CA GLN A 43 16.86 24.47 -8.96
C GLN A 43 17.22 23.42 -7.90
N ASN A 44 17.99 23.80 -6.88
CA ASN A 44 18.34 22.90 -5.78
C ASN A 44 17.08 22.44 -5.01
N ARG A 45 16.13 23.37 -4.75
CA ARG A 45 14.86 23.02 -4.10
C ARG A 45 14.07 21.98 -4.90
N THR A 46 14.06 22.08 -6.25
CA THR A 46 13.39 21.11 -7.11
C THR A 46 14.04 19.73 -6.98
N SER A 47 15.36 19.65 -7.13
CA SER A 47 16.10 18.39 -6.99
C SER A 47 15.97 17.77 -5.59
N LEU A 48 15.98 18.59 -4.55
CA LEU A 48 15.76 18.12 -3.16
C LEU A 48 14.35 17.57 -2.95
N ARG A 49 13.31 18.16 -3.57
CA ARG A 49 11.95 17.62 -3.52
C ARG A 49 11.83 16.28 -4.23
N GLU A 50 12.48 16.11 -5.38
CA GLU A 50 12.54 14.82 -6.08
C GLU A 50 13.23 13.76 -5.21
N LEU A 51 14.36 14.09 -4.58
CA LEU A 51 15.04 13.21 -3.65
C LEU A 51 14.16 12.87 -2.42
N ARG A 52 13.45 13.85 -1.88
CA ARG A 52 12.53 13.66 -0.77
C ARG A 52 11.36 12.73 -1.13
N ASN A 53 10.84 12.84 -2.35
CA ASN A 53 9.81 11.95 -2.87
C ASN A 53 10.32 10.51 -3.03
N SER A 54 11.53 10.34 -3.58
CA SER A 54 12.19 9.03 -3.70
C SER A 54 12.41 8.40 -2.32
N LEU A 55 12.88 9.17 -1.35
CA LEU A 55 13.03 8.70 0.03
C LEU A 55 11.70 8.29 0.66
N SER A 56 10.62 9.03 0.40
CA SER A 56 9.28 8.68 0.89
C SER A 56 8.81 7.33 0.33
N SER A 57 9.11 7.05 -0.94
CA SER A 57 8.84 5.76 -1.55
C SER A 57 9.62 4.62 -0.86
N ILE A 58 10.90 4.83 -0.57
CA ILE A 58 11.74 3.85 0.15
C ILE A 58 11.18 3.60 1.56
N ILE A 59 10.80 4.65 2.29
CA ILE A 59 10.21 4.53 3.63
C ILE A 59 8.93 3.68 3.58
N ASN A 60 8.08 3.90 2.57
CA ASN A 60 6.86 3.13 2.41
C ASN A 60 7.17 1.66 2.10
N HIS A 61 8.12 1.37 1.21
CA HIS A 61 8.56 -0.01 0.94
C HIS A 61 9.08 -0.69 2.21
N VAL A 62 9.92 -0.04 3.00
CA VAL A 62 10.45 -0.60 4.25
C VAL A 62 9.31 -0.88 5.24
N ARG A 63 8.34 0.01 5.37
CA ARG A 63 7.16 -0.21 6.23
C ARG A 63 6.32 -1.39 5.76
N ASP A 64 6.18 -1.56 4.45
CA ASP A 64 5.46 -2.68 3.87
C ASP A 64 6.17 -4.01 4.18
N GLU A 65 7.49 -4.10 4.00
CA GLU A 65 8.28 -5.28 4.37
C GLU A 65 8.17 -5.61 5.88
N ILE A 66 8.20 -4.58 6.74
CA ILE A 66 8.02 -4.75 8.19
C ILE A 66 6.63 -5.30 8.52
N TYR A 67 5.59 -4.77 7.86
CA TYR A 67 4.22 -5.25 8.04
C TYR A 67 4.10 -6.72 7.64
N ASP A 68 4.65 -7.08 6.50
CA ASP A 68 4.61 -8.42 5.95
C ASP A 68 5.36 -9.45 6.82
N LEU A 69 6.47 -9.04 7.43
CA LEU A 69 7.18 -9.86 8.41
C LEU A 69 6.34 -10.17 9.67
N ARG A 70 5.38 -9.30 10.00
CA ARG A 70 4.47 -9.48 11.15
C ARG A 70 3.21 -10.27 10.80
N THR A 71 2.86 -10.33 9.51
CA THR A 71 1.61 -10.96 9.07
C THR A 71 1.74 -12.48 9.10
N ASP A 72 0.79 -13.14 9.73
CA ASP A 72 0.72 -14.60 9.76
C ASP A 72 0.22 -15.12 8.41
N SER A 73 1.12 -15.72 7.62
CA SER A 73 0.81 -16.30 6.31
C SER A 73 -0.25 -17.43 6.36
N GLN A 74 -0.53 -17.98 7.53
CA GLN A 74 -1.52 -19.04 7.71
C GLN A 74 -2.97 -18.51 7.80
N LYS A 75 -3.16 -17.24 8.13
CA LYS A 75 -4.51 -16.66 8.20
C LYS A 75 -5.21 -16.68 6.82
N PRO A 76 -6.54 -16.88 6.76
CA PRO A 76 -7.33 -16.67 5.54
C PRO A 76 -7.11 -15.28 4.95
N LEU A 77 -7.24 -15.16 3.62
CA LEU A 77 -7.04 -13.88 2.91
C LEU A 77 -7.98 -12.79 3.44
N VAL A 78 -9.24 -13.13 3.67
CA VAL A 78 -10.26 -12.17 4.15
C VAL A 78 -9.92 -11.61 5.54
N GLU A 79 -9.35 -12.43 6.44
CA GLU A 79 -8.93 -11.96 7.76
C GLU A 79 -7.73 -11.00 7.67
N GLN A 80 -6.76 -11.34 6.82
CA GLN A 80 -5.60 -10.47 6.60
C GLN A 80 -6.02 -9.13 5.96
N LEU A 81 -6.99 -9.13 5.04
CA LEU A 81 -7.55 -7.91 4.45
C LEU A 81 -8.31 -7.08 5.47
N LYS A 82 -9.08 -7.70 6.37
CA LYS A 82 -9.75 -6.99 7.48
C LYS A 82 -8.73 -6.32 8.40
N ASP A 83 -7.69 -7.04 8.81
CA ASP A 83 -6.61 -6.48 9.63
C ASP A 83 -5.93 -5.30 8.91
N GLN A 84 -5.65 -5.46 7.62
CA GLN A 84 -5.01 -4.45 6.80
C GLN A 84 -5.87 -3.19 6.61
N THR A 85 -7.17 -3.36 6.32
CA THR A 85 -8.12 -2.24 6.17
C THR A 85 -8.29 -1.50 7.48
N GLN A 86 -8.41 -2.19 8.60
CA GLN A 86 -8.49 -1.58 9.91
C GLN A 86 -7.26 -0.72 10.22
N ASN A 87 -6.06 -1.22 9.90
CA ASN A 87 -4.81 -0.46 10.10
C ASN A 87 -4.71 0.76 9.18
N ILE A 88 -5.05 0.59 7.89
CA ILE A 88 -4.96 1.69 6.91
C ILE A 88 -5.95 2.80 7.26
N PHE A 89 -7.19 2.47 7.55
CA PHE A 89 -8.26 3.45 7.74
C PHE A 89 -8.48 3.85 9.20
N SER A 90 -7.65 3.36 10.13
CA SER A 90 -7.67 3.81 11.52
C SER A 90 -7.57 5.33 11.61
N GLY A 91 -8.48 5.94 12.41
CA GLY A 91 -8.55 7.39 12.58
C GLY A 91 -9.07 8.18 11.38
N SER A 92 -9.62 7.52 10.34
CA SER A 92 -10.36 8.17 9.26
C SER A 92 -11.87 7.97 9.44
N GLU A 93 -12.67 8.83 8.80
CA GLU A 93 -14.14 8.72 8.76
C GLU A 93 -14.64 7.80 7.63
N ILE A 94 -13.73 7.19 6.87
CA ILE A 94 -14.06 6.32 5.73
C ILE A 94 -14.57 4.98 6.25
N LEU A 95 -15.77 4.61 5.85
CA LEU A 95 -16.35 3.28 6.13
C LEU A 95 -15.73 2.25 5.19
N VAL A 96 -15.28 1.12 5.75
CA VAL A 96 -14.71 0.03 4.94
C VAL A 96 -15.48 -1.26 5.19
N GLU A 97 -15.92 -1.90 4.10
CA GLU A 97 -16.59 -3.19 4.11
C GLU A 97 -15.76 -4.22 3.36
N VAL A 98 -15.56 -5.40 3.96
CA VAL A 98 -14.86 -6.54 3.34
C VAL A 98 -15.80 -7.73 3.36
N ASN A 99 -16.25 -8.17 2.19
CA ASN A 99 -17.24 -9.20 1.98
C ASN A 99 -16.69 -10.38 1.16
N GLY A 100 -17.24 -11.57 1.39
CA GLY A 100 -16.83 -12.78 0.68
C GLY A 100 -15.54 -13.37 1.21
N ASP A 101 -14.98 -14.28 0.45
CA ASP A 101 -13.68 -14.92 0.70
C ASP A 101 -13.07 -15.37 -0.63
N ALA A 102 -11.76 -15.63 -0.64
CA ALA A 102 -11.05 -16.16 -1.78
C ALA A 102 -9.92 -17.09 -1.31
N SER A 103 -9.84 -18.23 -1.96
CA SER A 103 -8.77 -19.21 -1.70
C SER A 103 -7.59 -18.88 -2.61
N VAL A 104 -6.52 -18.36 -2.02
CA VAL A 104 -5.30 -17.98 -2.74
C VAL A 104 -4.12 -18.69 -2.08
N ASP A 105 -3.27 -19.31 -2.89
CA ASP A 105 -2.09 -19.98 -2.34
C ASP A 105 -1.12 -18.98 -1.66
N SER A 106 -0.31 -19.48 -0.73
CA SER A 106 0.54 -18.64 0.10
C SER A 106 1.62 -17.89 -0.69
N ALA A 107 2.02 -18.37 -1.87
CA ALA A 107 3.02 -17.70 -2.70
C ALA A 107 2.43 -16.47 -3.40
N HIS A 108 1.17 -16.56 -3.85
CA HIS A 108 0.49 -15.46 -4.51
C HIS A 108 -0.16 -14.47 -3.52
N LYS A 109 -0.55 -14.95 -2.33
CA LYS A 109 -1.21 -14.16 -1.29
C LYS A 109 -0.41 -12.92 -0.90
N TYR A 110 0.90 -13.05 -0.78
CA TYR A 110 1.79 -11.96 -0.41
C TYR A 110 1.73 -10.79 -1.39
N GLU A 111 1.98 -11.05 -2.69
CA GLU A 111 1.96 -10.00 -3.71
C GLU A 111 0.56 -9.41 -3.92
N LEU A 112 -0.47 -10.23 -3.78
CA LEU A 112 -1.86 -9.80 -3.83
C LEU A 112 -2.20 -8.81 -2.71
N LEU A 113 -1.84 -9.12 -1.47
CA LEU A 113 -2.07 -8.24 -0.32
C LEU A 113 -1.32 -6.91 -0.46
N ARG A 114 -0.09 -6.94 -0.97
CA ARG A 114 0.69 -5.72 -1.24
C ARG A 114 0.03 -4.86 -2.32
N ALA A 115 -0.42 -5.47 -3.40
CA ALA A 115 -1.14 -4.78 -4.47
C ALA A 115 -2.43 -4.12 -3.94
N ILE A 116 -3.25 -4.87 -3.20
CA ILE A 116 -4.48 -4.35 -2.59
C ILE A 116 -4.17 -3.22 -1.60
N ARG A 117 -3.13 -3.37 -0.78
CA ARG A 117 -2.70 -2.33 0.16
C ARG A 117 -2.42 -1.00 -0.53
N GLU A 118 -1.67 -1.01 -1.63
CA GLU A 118 -1.36 0.20 -2.38
C GLU A 118 -2.63 0.84 -2.96
N LEU A 119 -3.55 0.03 -3.48
CA LEU A 119 -4.83 0.51 -3.97
C LEU A 119 -5.67 1.18 -2.87
N LEU A 120 -5.73 0.58 -1.68
CA LEU A 120 -6.44 1.13 -0.52
C LEU A 120 -5.80 2.43 -0.01
N LEU A 121 -4.47 2.50 0.01
CA LEU A 121 -3.75 3.72 0.36
C LEU A 121 -4.02 4.84 -0.67
N ASN A 122 -4.14 4.51 -1.94
CA ASN A 122 -4.50 5.47 -2.99
C ASN A 122 -5.92 5.99 -2.79
N SER A 123 -6.89 5.12 -2.51
CA SER A 123 -8.27 5.54 -2.18
C SER A 123 -8.27 6.47 -0.95
N LYS A 124 -7.58 6.12 0.13
CA LYS A 124 -7.49 6.95 1.34
C LYS A 124 -6.90 8.34 1.08
N ARG A 125 -5.85 8.43 0.23
CA ARG A 125 -5.10 9.67 0.00
C ARG A 125 -5.73 10.58 -1.06
N HIS A 126 -6.41 10.00 -2.04
CA HIS A 126 -6.73 10.70 -3.28
C HIS A 126 -8.19 10.67 -3.68
N ALA A 127 -8.98 9.67 -3.24
CA ALA A 127 -10.35 9.51 -3.68
C ALA A 127 -11.32 10.52 -3.05
N ASN A 128 -11.02 11.05 -1.87
CA ASN A 128 -11.97 11.82 -1.06
C ASN A 128 -13.30 11.05 -0.86
N ALA A 129 -13.18 9.74 -0.64
CA ALA A 129 -14.29 8.82 -0.50
C ALA A 129 -14.84 8.83 0.93
N SER A 130 -16.12 8.50 1.08
CA SER A 130 -16.74 8.22 2.36
C SER A 130 -16.85 6.72 2.64
N LYS A 131 -16.78 5.90 1.59
CA LYS A 131 -16.91 4.45 1.68
C LYS A 131 -15.99 3.74 0.71
N VAL A 132 -15.42 2.60 1.18
CA VAL A 132 -14.66 1.64 0.38
C VAL A 132 -15.27 0.25 0.59
N ILE A 133 -15.54 -0.47 -0.48
CA ILE A 133 -16.07 -1.84 -0.45
C ILE A 133 -15.10 -2.77 -1.15
N ILE A 134 -14.80 -3.90 -0.50
CA ILE A 134 -13.99 -4.98 -1.07
C ILE A 134 -14.86 -6.23 -1.10
N ASN A 135 -15.10 -6.79 -2.29
CA ASN A 135 -15.81 -8.03 -2.46
C ASN A 135 -14.85 -9.08 -3.04
N LEU A 136 -14.79 -10.26 -2.39
CA LEU A 136 -13.90 -11.36 -2.76
C LEU A 136 -14.69 -12.56 -3.24
N THR A 137 -14.17 -13.18 -4.28
CA THR A 137 -14.53 -14.53 -4.75
C THR A 137 -13.23 -15.22 -5.18
N ASP A 138 -13.26 -16.54 -5.39
CA ASP A 138 -12.08 -17.30 -5.84
C ASP A 138 -11.49 -16.85 -7.19
N GLN A 139 -12.26 -16.10 -7.98
CA GLN A 139 -11.82 -15.66 -9.31
C GLN A 139 -11.68 -14.14 -9.44
N LEU A 140 -12.29 -13.37 -8.54
CA LEU A 140 -12.39 -11.93 -8.70
C LEU A 140 -12.35 -11.23 -7.35
N ILE A 141 -11.53 -10.19 -7.26
CA ILE A 141 -11.57 -9.22 -6.17
C ILE A 141 -11.99 -7.88 -6.77
N LEU A 142 -13.08 -7.33 -6.23
CA LEU A 142 -13.62 -6.04 -6.61
C LEU A 142 -13.40 -5.04 -5.49
N ILE A 143 -12.69 -3.96 -5.77
CA ILE A 143 -12.47 -2.86 -4.84
C ILE A 143 -13.16 -1.63 -5.42
N SER A 144 -14.06 -1.02 -4.68
CA SER A 144 -14.78 0.18 -5.11
C SER A 144 -14.77 1.26 -4.04
N ASP A 145 -14.61 2.50 -4.44
CA ASP A 145 -14.82 3.68 -3.61
C ASP A 145 -15.87 4.61 -4.23
N ASP A 146 -16.52 5.41 -3.39
CA ASP A 146 -17.52 6.43 -3.76
C ASP A 146 -16.91 7.83 -3.91
N GLY A 147 -15.61 7.89 -4.18
CA GLY A 147 -14.88 9.14 -4.25
C GLY A 147 -15.05 9.91 -5.57
N ASN A 148 -14.20 10.91 -5.77
CA ASN A 148 -14.28 11.81 -6.91
C ASN A 148 -13.70 11.23 -8.21
N GLY A 149 -13.15 10.01 -8.18
CA GLY A 149 -12.49 9.40 -9.32
C GLY A 149 -11.20 10.14 -9.74
N GLY A 150 -10.86 10.05 -11.04
CA GLY A 150 -9.75 10.81 -11.62
C GLY A 150 -8.39 10.10 -11.63
N VAL A 151 -8.36 8.83 -11.29
CA VAL A 151 -7.10 8.02 -11.23
C VAL A 151 -6.48 7.78 -12.61
N ILE A 152 -7.25 7.89 -13.70
CA ILE A 152 -6.85 7.46 -15.05
C ILE A 152 -6.04 8.53 -15.81
N SER A 153 -5.96 9.78 -15.33
CA SER A 153 -5.47 10.91 -16.14
C SER A 153 -3.99 11.27 -15.99
N LYS A 154 -3.20 10.53 -15.21
CA LYS A 154 -1.76 10.80 -15.09
C LYS A 154 -0.93 9.57 -15.45
N GLU A 155 -0.32 9.61 -16.62
CA GLU A 155 0.66 8.63 -17.14
C GLU A 155 1.89 8.38 -16.24
N SER A 156 1.90 8.87 -15.01
CA SER A 156 3.06 8.85 -14.12
C SER A 156 2.75 8.48 -12.67
N SER A 157 1.71 7.70 -12.38
CA SER A 157 1.58 7.22 -11.01
C SER A 157 2.38 5.92 -10.84
N TYR A 158 3.60 6.04 -10.36
CA TYR A 158 4.49 4.92 -10.00
C TYR A 158 3.78 3.84 -9.17
N GLY A 159 2.76 4.20 -8.38
CA GLY A 159 1.96 3.28 -7.59
C GLY A 159 1.16 2.27 -8.42
N ILE A 160 0.45 2.72 -9.46
CA ILE A 160 -0.37 1.83 -10.30
C ILE A 160 0.51 0.90 -11.15
N THR A 161 1.63 1.41 -11.67
CA THR A 161 2.60 0.58 -12.40
C THR A 161 3.11 -0.56 -11.51
N GLY A 162 3.53 -0.27 -10.28
CA GLY A 162 3.99 -1.28 -9.33
C GLY A 162 2.90 -2.29 -8.92
N VAL A 163 1.64 -1.85 -8.79
CA VAL A 163 0.49 -2.75 -8.57
C VAL A 163 0.32 -3.70 -9.75
N THR A 164 0.32 -3.18 -10.99
CA THR A 164 0.16 -3.98 -12.21
C THR A 164 1.27 -5.02 -12.36
N GLU A 165 2.52 -4.63 -12.10
CA GLU A 165 3.67 -5.54 -12.16
C GLU A 165 3.54 -6.68 -11.15
N ARG A 166 3.19 -6.40 -9.88
CA ARG A 166 2.98 -7.42 -8.84
C ARG A 166 1.86 -8.39 -9.21
N LEU A 167 0.72 -7.87 -9.66
CA LEU A 167 -0.40 -8.71 -10.07
C LEU A 167 -0.05 -9.59 -11.27
N THR A 168 0.70 -9.06 -12.23
CA THR A 168 1.20 -9.84 -13.39
C THR A 168 2.13 -10.98 -12.95
N GLN A 169 2.99 -10.76 -11.96
CA GLN A 169 3.90 -11.80 -11.44
C GLN A 169 3.17 -13.00 -10.86
N ILE A 170 1.98 -12.81 -10.31
CA ILE A 170 1.12 -13.89 -9.79
C ILE A 170 0.07 -14.38 -10.81
N GLY A 171 0.16 -13.97 -12.09
CA GLY A 171 -0.78 -14.36 -13.14
C GLY A 171 -2.13 -13.66 -13.07
N ALA A 172 -2.33 -12.71 -12.16
CA ALA A 172 -3.56 -11.94 -12.02
C ALA A 172 -3.62 -10.78 -13.02
N LYS A 173 -4.84 -10.34 -13.35
CA LYS A 173 -5.10 -9.20 -14.25
C LYS A 173 -5.81 -8.10 -13.46
N ILE A 174 -5.54 -6.85 -13.83
CA ILE A 174 -6.20 -5.69 -13.24
C ILE A 174 -6.92 -4.90 -14.33
N ALA A 175 -8.14 -4.48 -14.02
CA ALA A 175 -8.90 -3.48 -14.78
C ALA A 175 -9.37 -2.39 -13.84
N MET A 176 -9.39 -1.14 -14.32
CA MET A 176 -9.80 0.01 -13.52
C MET A 176 -10.80 0.84 -14.31
N ASN A 177 -11.86 1.23 -13.63
CA ASN A 177 -12.85 2.17 -14.12
C ASN A 177 -13.01 3.29 -13.10
N SER A 178 -12.78 4.53 -13.50
CA SER A 178 -12.86 5.70 -12.63
C SER A 178 -13.69 6.80 -13.31
N ASN A 179 -14.64 7.32 -12.56
CA ASN A 179 -15.55 8.37 -13.00
C ASN A 179 -15.85 9.32 -11.82
N PRO A 180 -16.55 10.46 -12.02
CA PRO A 180 -16.84 11.41 -10.95
C PRO A 180 -17.66 10.86 -9.77
N SER A 181 -18.20 9.63 -9.86
CA SER A 181 -18.95 8.97 -8.80
C SER A 181 -18.14 7.90 -8.07
N GLY A 182 -16.84 7.76 -8.35
CA GLY A 182 -15.94 6.84 -7.69
C GLY A 182 -15.02 6.07 -8.62
N THR A 183 -14.23 5.17 -8.01
CA THR A 183 -13.34 4.26 -8.71
C THR A 183 -13.73 2.81 -8.42
N THR A 184 -13.70 1.98 -9.45
CA THR A 184 -13.87 0.53 -9.33
C THR A 184 -12.65 -0.16 -9.94
N ILE A 185 -12.06 -1.08 -9.19
CA ILE A 185 -10.89 -1.84 -9.56
C ILE A 185 -11.26 -3.32 -9.50
N GLU A 186 -11.00 -4.02 -10.59
CA GLU A 186 -11.24 -5.46 -10.74
C GLU A 186 -9.90 -6.18 -10.83
N ILE A 187 -9.65 -7.13 -9.94
CA ILE A 187 -8.49 -8.03 -9.97
C ILE A 187 -9.01 -9.42 -10.26
N THR A 188 -8.74 -9.92 -11.48
CA THR A 188 -9.06 -11.30 -11.85
C THR A 188 -7.90 -12.20 -11.43
N LEU A 189 -8.18 -13.18 -10.58
CA LEU A 189 -7.21 -14.17 -10.12
C LEU A 189 -6.98 -15.26 -11.18
N PRO A 190 -5.79 -15.91 -11.19
CA PRO A 190 -5.45 -16.96 -12.15
C PRO A 190 -6.29 -18.22 -12.00
#